data_ff76f6c7c77efd35ddbd2f8e06a73180
#
_entry.id   ff76f6c7c77efd35ddbd2f8e06a73180
#
_cell.length_a   1.000
_cell.length_b   1.000
_cell.length_c   1.000
_cell.angle_alpha   90.00
_cell.angle_beta   90.00
_cell.angle_gamma   90.00
#
_symmetry.space_group_name_H-M   'P 1'
#
loop_
_entity.id
_entity.type
_entity.pdbx_description
1 polymer ?
#
loop_
_entity_poly.entity_id
_entity_poly.type
_entity_poly.pdbx_seq_one_letter_code
_entity_poly.pdbx_strand_id
1 'polypeptide(L)'
;MDDIVRQAIAKWPNVPHCYGWLGLDARGNWYMRDDQAQAAGPFAGGAAAGKGSLLKHDKLIDFIARNYESDAAGQWFFQNGPQRVYVELEATPLVWRIGSAPDFSVTAHTGRPARVQRCILDEHGRLYLETDMGFGLVHTQDMVQASEAIEQGLWVPVDVATRDLPSRFSYVRSPAVSRAQSV
;
A
#
# COMPACT_ATOMS: atom_id res chain seq x y z
N MET A 1 10.87 10.19 3.89
CA MET A 1 10.67 10.61 5.31
C MET A 1 11.18 12.04 5.51
N ASP A 2 10.36 12.90 6.07
CA ASP A 2 10.65 14.31 6.31
C ASP A 2 11.70 14.51 7.43
N ASP A 3 12.51 15.57 7.37
CA ASP A 3 13.57 15.82 8.37
C ASP A 3 13.03 16.08 9.78
N ILE A 4 11.89 16.75 9.89
CA ILE A 4 11.22 16.97 11.18
C ILE A 4 10.79 15.64 11.84
N VAL A 5 10.44 14.65 11.05
CA VAL A 5 10.10 13.30 11.51
C VAL A 5 11.34 12.58 12.03
N ARG A 6 12.48 12.68 11.33
CA ARG A 6 13.77 12.10 11.78
C ARG A 6 14.23 12.70 13.11
N GLN A 7 14.08 14.03 13.29
CA GLN A 7 14.40 14.71 14.55
C GLN A 7 13.49 14.24 15.69
N ALA A 8 12.20 14.04 15.43
CA ALA A 8 11.25 13.55 16.42
C ALA A 8 11.57 12.12 16.88
N ILE A 9 11.96 11.23 15.96
CA ILE A 9 12.41 9.86 16.29
C ILE A 9 13.63 9.90 17.20
N ALA A 10 14.62 10.72 16.88
CA ALA A 10 15.84 10.85 17.69
C ALA A 10 15.54 11.37 19.10
N LYS A 11 14.55 12.27 19.26
CA LYS A 11 14.16 12.84 20.54
C LYS A 11 13.30 11.91 21.39
N TRP A 12 12.43 11.09 20.77
CA TRP A 12 11.50 10.19 21.45
C TRP A 12 11.52 8.78 20.83
N PRO A 13 12.57 7.97 21.08
CA PRO A 13 12.77 6.69 20.38
C PRO A 13 11.82 5.57 20.83
N ASN A 14 11.15 5.70 21.96
CA ASN A 14 10.37 4.62 22.60
C ASN A 14 8.85 4.89 22.59
N VAL A 15 8.33 5.59 21.59
CA VAL A 15 6.88 5.79 21.46
C VAL A 15 6.21 4.50 20.98
N PRO A 16 5.15 4.01 21.66
CA PRO A 16 4.44 2.82 21.23
C PRO A 16 3.85 2.96 19.82
N HIS A 17 3.97 1.90 19.03
CA HIS A 17 3.41 1.88 17.67
C HIS A 17 1.91 1.63 17.67
N CYS A 18 1.21 2.18 16.66
CA CYS A 18 -0.22 2.00 16.44
C CYS A 18 -0.50 0.94 15.38
N TYR A 19 -1.51 0.12 15.63
CA TYR A 19 -1.98 -0.94 14.72
C TYR A 19 -3.49 -0.86 14.57
N GLY A 20 -3.98 -1.12 13.35
CA GLY A 20 -5.41 -1.17 13.06
C GLY A 20 -6.10 0.20 12.83
N TRP A 21 -5.41 1.33 13.01
CA TRP A 21 -5.97 2.69 12.93
C TRP A 21 -5.96 3.30 11.53
N LEU A 22 -5.13 2.79 10.63
CA LEU A 22 -4.99 3.30 9.28
C LEU A 22 -5.13 2.15 8.28
N GLY A 23 -5.87 2.37 7.20
CA GLY A 23 -6.03 1.41 6.11
C GLY A 23 -5.82 2.03 4.75
N LEU A 24 -5.35 1.22 3.80
CA LEU A 24 -5.18 1.55 2.39
C LEU A 24 -6.03 0.62 1.54
N ASP A 25 -6.95 1.17 0.74
CA ASP A 25 -7.78 0.37 -0.16
C ASP A 25 -7.07 0.02 -1.47
N ALA A 26 -7.70 -0.83 -2.28
CA ALA A 26 -7.21 -1.27 -3.58
C ALA A 26 -7.16 -0.15 -4.64
N ARG A 27 -7.65 1.05 -4.32
CA ARG A 27 -7.62 2.25 -5.18
C ARG A 27 -6.60 3.29 -4.74
N GLY A 28 -5.88 3.04 -3.63
CA GLY A 28 -4.92 3.99 -3.09
C GLY A 28 -5.55 5.04 -2.16
N ASN A 29 -6.78 4.83 -1.71
CA ASN A 29 -7.43 5.72 -0.76
C ASN A 29 -7.09 5.33 0.69
N TRP A 30 -6.89 6.33 1.53
CA TRP A 30 -6.61 6.18 2.95
C TRP A 30 -7.88 6.20 3.78
N TYR A 31 -7.95 5.34 4.81
CA TYR A 31 -9.06 5.24 5.74
C TYR A 31 -8.58 5.34 7.18
N MET A 32 -9.28 6.17 7.98
CA MET A 32 -9.10 6.22 9.43
C MET A 32 -10.08 5.24 10.08
N ARG A 33 -9.57 4.40 10.98
CA ARG A 33 -10.34 3.37 11.67
C ARG A 33 -10.32 3.64 13.16
N ASP A 34 -11.45 4.09 13.70
CA ASP A 34 -11.67 4.23 15.14
C ASP A 34 -11.94 2.87 15.82
N ASP A 35 -12.18 2.89 17.13
CA ASP A 35 -12.48 1.68 17.89
C ASP A 35 -13.74 0.97 17.37
N GLN A 36 -14.74 1.71 16.88
CA GLN A 36 -15.96 1.11 16.31
C GLN A 36 -15.65 0.37 15.01
N ALA A 37 -14.88 0.96 14.12
CA ALA A 37 -14.48 0.33 12.87
C ALA A 37 -13.61 -0.91 13.13
N GLN A 38 -12.71 -0.85 14.10
CA GLN A 38 -11.88 -2.00 14.48
C GLN A 38 -12.72 -3.13 15.08
N ALA A 39 -13.68 -2.80 15.95
CA ALA A 39 -14.62 -3.77 16.53
C ALA A 39 -15.59 -4.37 15.50
N ALA A 40 -15.92 -3.65 14.43
CA ALA A 40 -16.77 -4.12 13.34
C ALA A 40 -16.10 -5.17 12.44
N GLY A 41 -14.78 -5.35 12.54
CA GLY A 41 -14.04 -6.41 11.86
C GLY A 41 -12.80 -5.95 11.09
N PRO A 42 -12.22 -6.84 10.27
CA PRO A 42 -11.00 -6.57 9.53
C PRO A 42 -11.22 -5.51 8.44
N PHE A 43 -10.17 -4.79 8.08
CA PHE A 43 -10.18 -3.81 6.98
C PHE A 43 -10.45 -4.46 5.62
N ALA A 44 -9.80 -5.57 5.34
CA ALA A 44 -9.93 -6.33 4.09
C ALA A 44 -10.88 -7.52 4.27
N GLY A 45 -11.86 -7.65 3.36
CA GLY A 45 -12.79 -8.79 3.34
C GLY A 45 -13.84 -8.78 4.45
N GLY A 46 -13.88 -7.74 5.28
CA GLY A 46 -14.87 -7.54 6.33
C GLY A 46 -16.10 -6.75 5.87
N ALA A 47 -17.00 -6.46 6.82
CA ALA A 47 -18.12 -5.56 6.60
C ALA A 47 -17.65 -4.13 6.26
N ALA A 48 -18.46 -3.36 5.54
CA ALA A 48 -18.14 -1.98 5.16
C ALA A 48 -17.81 -1.10 6.38
N ALA A 49 -18.46 -1.33 7.52
CA ALA A 49 -18.20 -0.64 8.78
C ALA A 49 -16.76 -0.85 9.28
N GLY A 50 -16.14 -2.01 9.00
CA GLY A 50 -14.76 -2.31 9.36
C GLY A 50 -13.71 -1.48 8.61
N LYS A 51 -14.06 -0.87 7.47
CA LYS A 51 -13.16 0.03 6.74
C LYS A 51 -12.93 1.36 7.46
N GLY A 52 -13.89 1.83 8.24
CA GLY A 52 -13.82 3.14 8.86
C GLY A 52 -14.17 4.28 7.90
N SER A 53 -13.61 5.46 8.13
CA SER A 53 -13.92 6.69 7.41
C SER A 53 -12.85 7.04 6.37
N LEU A 54 -13.28 7.34 5.15
CA LEU A 54 -12.40 7.81 4.07
C LEU A 54 -11.72 9.11 4.48
N LEU A 55 -10.39 9.14 4.41
CA LEU A 55 -9.60 10.34 4.67
C LEU A 55 -9.71 11.29 3.46
N LYS A 56 -10.15 12.53 3.73
CA LYS A 56 -10.35 13.57 2.70
C LYS A 56 -9.47 14.81 2.89
N HIS A 57 -8.62 14.81 3.92
CA HIS A 57 -7.79 15.97 4.24
C HIS A 57 -6.47 15.91 3.46
N ASP A 58 -6.37 16.67 2.39
CA ASP A 58 -5.26 16.62 1.42
C ASP A 58 -3.88 16.77 2.08
N LYS A 59 -3.69 17.75 2.98
CA LYS A 59 -2.41 17.94 3.67
C LYS A 59 -1.99 16.75 4.53
N LEU A 60 -2.95 16.03 5.11
CA LEU A 60 -2.67 14.82 5.88
C LEU A 60 -2.34 13.65 4.94
N ILE A 61 -3.06 13.52 3.83
CA ILE A 61 -2.76 12.53 2.79
C ILE A 61 -1.35 12.74 2.24
N ASP A 62 -0.97 13.97 1.91
CA ASP A 62 0.37 14.32 1.44
C ASP A 62 1.44 14.01 2.50
N PHE A 63 1.16 14.27 3.78
CA PHE A 63 2.08 13.96 4.86
C PHE A 63 2.26 12.46 5.05
N ILE A 64 1.18 11.68 4.99
CA ILE A 64 1.25 10.21 4.99
C ILE A 64 2.09 9.73 3.81
N ALA A 65 1.80 10.20 2.59
CA ALA A 65 2.47 9.79 1.37
C ALA A 65 3.99 9.98 1.40
N ARG A 66 4.46 11.10 1.96
CA ARG A 66 5.91 11.38 2.09
C ARG A 66 6.62 10.54 3.16
N ASN A 67 5.87 10.04 4.14
CA ASN A 67 6.39 9.32 5.29
C ASN A 67 5.89 7.86 5.35
N TYR A 68 5.55 7.29 4.19
CA TYR A 68 5.06 5.93 4.02
C TYR A 68 6.18 5.01 3.54
N GLU A 69 6.48 3.99 4.34
CA GLU A 69 7.58 3.06 4.09
C GLU A 69 7.32 1.69 4.73
N SER A 70 8.18 0.70 4.47
CA SER A 70 8.11 -0.64 5.06
C SER A 70 9.24 -0.87 6.05
N ASP A 71 8.99 -1.77 7.01
CA ASP A 71 10.02 -2.34 7.87
C ASP A 71 10.65 -3.61 7.27
N ALA A 72 11.64 -4.16 7.97
CA ALA A 72 12.33 -5.37 7.53
C ALA A 72 11.43 -6.63 7.52
N ALA A 73 10.29 -6.61 8.21
CA ALA A 73 9.31 -7.69 8.20
C ALA A 73 8.26 -7.55 7.08
N GLY A 74 8.38 -6.55 6.22
CA GLY A 74 7.44 -6.27 5.14
C GLY A 74 6.13 -5.63 5.61
N GLN A 75 6.08 -5.11 6.83
CA GLN A 75 4.94 -4.37 7.33
C GLN A 75 5.08 -2.90 6.93
N TRP A 76 4.05 -2.37 6.27
CA TRP A 76 4.04 -0.98 5.83
C TRP A 76 3.43 -0.08 6.89
N PHE A 77 4.02 1.08 7.07
CA PHE A 77 3.61 2.04 8.09
C PHE A 77 3.76 3.48 7.59
N PHE A 78 2.97 4.35 8.18
CA PHE A 78 3.15 5.79 8.14
C PHE A 78 3.93 6.23 9.37
N GLN A 79 5.04 6.93 9.16
CA GLN A 79 5.84 7.48 10.25
C GLN A 79 5.25 8.81 10.71
N ASN A 80 4.51 8.80 11.81
CA ASN A 80 3.90 9.97 12.43
C ASN A 80 4.80 10.52 13.54
N GLY A 81 5.72 11.40 13.20
CA GLY A 81 6.75 11.80 14.15
C GLY A 81 7.54 10.59 14.67
N PRO A 82 7.66 10.37 15.99
CA PRO A 82 8.37 9.21 16.52
C PRO A 82 7.55 7.90 16.47
N GLN A 83 6.24 7.98 16.20
CA GLN A 83 5.33 6.84 16.23
C GLN A 83 5.17 6.23 14.83
N ARG A 84 5.22 4.91 14.73
CA ARG A 84 4.78 4.19 13.55
C ARG A 84 3.30 3.87 13.65
N VAL A 85 2.55 4.21 12.60
CA VAL A 85 1.16 3.82 12.42
C VAL A 85 1.12 2.77 11.30
N TYR A 86 1.00 1.51 11.67
CA TYR A 86 0.97 0.41 10.72
C TYR A 86 -0.33 0.37 9.94
N VAL A 87 -0.24 0.03 8.65
CA VAL A 87 -1.32 0.15 7.68
C VAL A 87 -1.92 -1.21 7.36
N GLU A 88 -3.25 -1.30 7.54
CA GLU A 88 -4.03 -2.44 7.07
C GLU A 88 -4.26 -2.32 5.57
N LEU A 89 -3.93 -3.35 4.79
CA LEU A 89 -3.98 -3.34 3.34
C LEU A 89 -5.18 -4.13 2.82
N GLU A 90 -6.00 -3.52 1.97
CA GLU A 90 -7.04 -4.26 1.26
C GLU A 90 -6.45 -5.22 0.22
N ALA A 91 -5.41 -4.81 -0.49
CA ALA A 91 -4.73 -5.61 -1.51
C ALA A 91 -3.21 -5.61 -1.32
N THR A 92 -2.54 -4.55 -1.73
CA THR A 92 -1.08 -4.40 -1.77
C THR A 92 -0.64 -3.10 -1.11
N PRO A 93 0.64 -2.99 -0.72
CA PRO A 93 1.14 -1.76 -0.10
C PRO A 93 1.21 -0.56 -1.04
N LEU A 94 1.32 -0.79 -2.35
CA LEU A 94 1.33 0.28 -3.35
C LEU A 94 0.19 0.07 -4.34
N VAL A 95 -0.31 1.19 -4.89
CA VAL A 95 -1.28 1.19 -5.99
C VAL A 95 -0.69 2.05 -7.09
N TRP A 96 -0.59 1.47 -8.29
CA TRP A 96 0.08 2.09 -9.42
C TRP A 96 -0.90 2.81 -10.33
N ARG A 97 -0.55 4.03 -10.72
CA ARG A 97 -1.17 4.78 -11.80
C ARG A 97 -0.25 4.69 -13.02
N ILE A 98 -0.85 4.51 -14.19
CA ILE A 98 -0.13 4.31 -15.44
C ILE A 98 -0.47 5.46 -16.39
N GLY A 99 0.57 6.14 -16.88
CA GLY A 99 0.46 7.16 -17.90
C GLY A 99 0.18 6.56 -19.28
N SER A 100 -0.21 7.43 -20.21
CA SER A 100 -0.49 7.04 -21.62
C SER A 100 0.79 6.75 -22.39
N ALA A 101 0.62 6.11 -23.56
CA ALA A 101 1.70 5.94 -24.55
C ALA A 101 2.33 7.31 -24.92
N PRO A 102 3.60 7.34 -25.32
CA PRO A 102 4.50 6.21 -25.49
C PRO A 102 5.22 5.78 -24.21
N ASP A 103 5.20 6.61 -23.15
CA ASP A 103 6.10 6.45 -22.00
C ASP A 103 5.57 5.43 -20.96
N PHE A 104 4.26 5.23 -20.90
CA PHE A 104 3.61 4.38 -19.88
C PHE A 104 4.21 4.56 -18.50
N SER A 105 4.42 5.82 -18.11
CA SER A 105 5.05 6.17 -16.83
C SER A 105 4.26 5.58 -15.66
N VAL A 106 4.95 5.02 -14.68
CA VAL A 106 4.35 4.43 -13.50
C VAL A 106 4.58 5.32 -12.30
N THR A 107 3.49 5.63 -11.58
CA THR A 107 3.52 6.47 -10.39
C THR A 107 2.72 5.79 -9.28
N ALA A 108 3.25 5.74 -8.07
CA ALA A 108 2.53 5.23 -6.91
C ALA A 108 1.38 6.16 -6.50
N HIS A 109 0.39 5.64 -5.79
CA HIS A 109 -0.67 6.44 -5.14
C HIS A 109 -0.12 7.54 -4.22
N THR A 110 1.13 7.43 -3.80
CA THR A 110 1.87 8.45 -3.04
C THR A 110 2.47 9.56 -3.89
N GLY A 111 2.25 9.54 -5.21
CA GLY A 111 2.83 10.51 -6.17
C GLY A 111 4.28 10.25 -6.58
N ARG A 112 4.91 9.19 -6.10
CA ARG A 112 6.32 8.88 -6.40
C ARG A 112 6.43 8.07 -7.70
N PRO A 113 7.28 8.48 -8.67
CA PRO A 113 7.53 7.71 -9.88
C PRO A 113 8.30 6.41 -9.57
N ALA A 114 8.06 5.38 -10.37
CA ALA A 114 8.68 4.07 -10.20
C ALA A 114 9.07 3.46 -11.55
N ARG A 115 10.06 2.56 -11.52
CA ARG A 115 10.50 1.78 -12.68
C ARG A 115 10.05 0.33 -12.54
N VAL A 116 9.33 -0.15 -13.55
CA VAL A 116 8.83 -1.53 -13.60
C VAL A 116 9.99 -2.51 -13.78
N GLN A 117 9.97 -3.56 -12.96
CA GLN A 117 10.91 -4.67 -13.01
C GLN A 117 10.23 -5.96 -13.47
N ARG A 118 9.01 -6.21 -12.97
CA ARG A 118 8.18 -7.38 -13.35
C ARG A 118 6.72 -7.00 -13.43
N CYS A 119 5.99 -7.66 -14.34
CA CYS A 119 4.55 -7.57 -14.48
C CYS A 119 3.93 -8.90 -14.08
N ILE A 120 2.91 -8.87 -13.24
CA ILE A 120 2.28 -10.06 -12.66
C ILE A 120 0.77 -10.00 -12.93
N LEU A 121 0.19 -11.14 -13.30
CA LEU A 121 -1.25 -11.34 -13.47
C LEU A 121 -1.74 -12.39 -12.47
N ASP A 122 -2.87 -12.13 -11.80
CA ASP A 122 -3.48 -13.15 -10.95
C ASP A 122 -4.63 -13.89 -11.65
N GLU A 123 -5.15 -14.92 -11.00
CA GLU A 123 -6.26 -15.76 -11.49
C GLU A 123 -7.59 -15.00 -11.63
N HIS A 124 -7.66 -13.77 -11.11
CA HIS A 124 -8.83 -12.89 -11.21
C HIS A 124 -8.67 -11.80 -12.27
N GLY A 125 -7.59 -11.84 -13.06
CA GLY A 125 -7.28 -10.85 -14.09
C GLY A 125 -6.82 -9.51 -13.52
N ARG A 126 -6.36 -9.45 -12.28
CA ARG A 126 -5.76 -8.24 -11.69
C ARG A 126 -4.29 -8.18 -12.03
N LEU A 127 -3.85 -7.01 -12.44
CA LEU A 127 -2.47 -6.75 -12.82
C LEU A 127 -1.71 -6.07 -11.68
N TYR A 128 -0.50 -6.54 -11.46
CA TYR A 128 0.40 -5.99 -10.45
C TYR A 128 1.75 -5.69 -11.08
N LEU A 129 2.45 -4.72 -10.54
CA LEU A 129 3.82 -4.41 -10.92
C LEU A 129 4.72 -4.50 -9.70
N GLU A 130 5.83 -5.21 -9.86
CA GLU A 130 6.99 -5.07 -9.00
C GLU A 130 7.91 -4.01 -9.60
N THR A 131 8.36 -3.11 -8.77
CA THR A 131 9.15 -1.93 -9.16
C THR A 131 10.33 -1.75 -8.23
N ASP A 132 11.18 -0.77 -8.53
CA ASP A 132 12.27 -0.33 -7.66
C ASP A 132 11.79 0.25 -6.30
N MET A 133 10.47 0.54 -6.18
CA MET A 133 9.84 1.00 -4.93
C MET A 133 9.15 -0.12 -4.14
N GLY A 134 8.92 -1.27 -4.73
CA GLY A 134 8.18 -2.38 -4.14
C GLY A 134 7.05 -2.91 -5.02
N PHE A 135 6.14 -3.66 -4.42
CA PHE A 135 5.07 -4.37 -5.09
C PHE A 135 3.73 -3.65 -4.93
N GLY A 136 2.94 -3.59 -6.01
CA GLY A 136 1.64 -2.93 -5.99
C GLY A 136 0.67 -3.38 -7.06
N LEU A 137 -0.62 -3.12 -6.80
CA LEU A 137 -1.73 -3.34 -7.71
C LEU A 137 -1.83 -2.20 -8.72
N VAL A 138 -2.06 -2.50 -9.98
CA VAL A 138 -2.42 -1.50 -10.98
C VAL A 138 -3.85 -1.02 -10.73
N HIS A 139 -4.04 0.30 -10.69
CA HIS A 139 -5.35 0.90 -10.49
C HIS A 139 -6.31 0.51 -11.64
N THR A 140 -7.54 0.13 -11.30
CA THR A 140 -8.51 -0.39 -12.29
C THR A 140 -8.84 0.59 -13.42
N GLN A 141 -8.69 1.89 -13.21
CA GLN A 141 -8.90 2.91 -14.26
C GLN A 141 -7.80 2.93 -15.32
N ASP A 142 -6.63 2.38 -15.04
CA ASP A 142 -5.46 2.43 -15.92
C ASP A 142 -5.19 1.07 -16.60
N MET A 143 -6.18 0.15 -16.58
CA MET A 143 -6.05 -1.17 -17.20
C MET A 143 -5.90 -1.12 -18.72
N VAL A 144 -6.46 -0.08 -19.37
CA VAL A 144 -6.29 0.12 -20.83
C VAL A 144 -4.83 0.43 -21.13
N GLN A 145 -4.22 1.38 -20.43
CA GLN A 145 -2.80 1.74 -20.59
C GLN A 145 -1.87 0.56 -20.28
N ALA A 146 -2.21 -0.21 -19.25
CA ALA A 146 -1.47 -1.42 -18.90
C ALA A 146 -1.55 -2.50 -20.01
N SER A 147 -2.73 -2.68 -20.61
CA SER A 147 -2.93 -3.60 -21.74
C SER A 147 -2.12 -3.17 -22.95
N GLU A 148 -2.15 -1.88 -23.28
CA GLU A 148 -1.34 -1.33 -24.39
C GLU A 148 0.16 -1.54 -24.18
N ALA A 149 0.67 -1.36 -22.98
CA ALA A 149 2.08 -1.61 -22.64
C ALA A 149 2.47 -3.08 -22.81
N ILE A 150 1.56 -4.01 -22.46
CA ILE A 150 1.74 -5.45 -22.67
C ILE A 150 1.70 -5.80 -24.17
N GLU A 151 0.73 -5.28 -24.93
CA GLU A 151 0.62 -5.50 -26.36
C GLU A 151 1.82 -4.99 -27.14
N GLN A 152 2.45 -3.90 -26.67
CA GLN A 152 3.70 -3.38 -27.24
C GLN A 152 4.96 -4.16 -26.78
N GLY A 153 4.79 -5.18 -25.93
CA GLY A 153 5.88 -6.02 -25.45
C GLY A 153 6.78 -5.35 -24.40
N LEU A 154 6.36 -4.20 -23.85
CA LEU A 154 7.11 -3.53 -22.78
C LEU A 154 7.03 -4.30 -21.45
N TRP A 155 5.88 -4.91 -21.18
CA TRP A 155 5.65 -5.74 -20.01
C TRP A 155 5.19 -7.14 -20.44
N VAL A 156 5.82 -8.16 -19.84
CA VAL A 156 5.44 -9.55 -20.06
C VAL A 156 4.86 -10.09 -18.74
N PRO A 157 3.53 -10.32 -18.66
CA PRO A 157 2.91 -10.79 -17.43
C PRO A 157 3.35 -12.22 -17.09
N VAL A 158 3.56 -12.44 -15.79
CA VAL A 158 3.79 -13.78 -15.22
C VAL A 158 2.65 -14.10 -14.26
N ASP A 159 2.08 -15.29 -14.40
CA ASP A 159 0.97 -15.74 -13.56
C ASP A 159 1.44 -16.05 -12.13
N VAL A 160 0.73 -15.49 -11.15
CA VAL A 160 0.94 -15.76 -9.73
C VAL A 160 -0.41 -15.79 -9.03
N ALA A 161 -0.69 -16.86 -8.28
CA ALA A 161 -1.93 -16.95 -7.53
C ALA A 161 -2.00 -15.85 -6.44
N THR A 162 -3.17 -15.23 -6.27
CA THR A 162 -3.40 -14.14 -5.29
C THR A 162 -2.92 -14.49 -3.89
N ARG A 163 -3.13 -15.74 -3.45
CA ARG A 163 -2.73 -16.23 -2.13
C ARG A 163 -1.22 -16.20 -1.89
N ASP A 164 -0.42 -16.29 -2.95
CA ASP A 164 1.03 -16.37 -2.88
C ASP A 164 1.72 -14.99 -2.96
N LEU A 165 0.97 -13.94 -3.34
CA LEU A 165 1.50 -12.58 -3.51
C LEU A 165 2.17 -12.04 -2.24
N PRO A 166 1.58 -12.11 -1.02
CA PRO A 166 2.20 -11.55 0.18
C PRO A 166 3.55 -12.21 0.50
N SER A 167 3.64 -13.52 0.44
CA SER A 167 4.89 -14.25 0.70
C SER A 167 5.94 -14.03 -0.37
N ARG A 168 5.51 -14.03 -1.65
CA ARG A 168 6.42 -13.92 -2.81
C ARG A 168 7.02 -12.51 -2.94
N PHE A 169 6.27 -11.49 -2.54
CA PHE A 169 6.67 -10.08 -2.62
C PHE A 169 6.92 -9.45 -1.25
N SER A 170 7.05 -10.28 -0.21
CA SER A 170 7.49 -9.90 1.13
C SER A 170 6.71 -8.72 1.73
N TYR A 171 5.37 -8.78 1.71
CA TYR A 171 4.54 -7.78 2.40
C TYR A 171 3.49 -8.42 3.30
N VAL A 172 3.07 -7.70 4.34
CA VAL A 172 2.07 -8.12 5.32
C VAL A 172 0.79 -7.34 5.09
N ARG A 173 -0.34 -8.05 4.85
CA ARG A 173 -1.65 -7.39 4.62
C ARG A 173 -2.26 -6.81 5.89
N SER A 174 -2.10 -7.48 7.03
CA SER A 174 -2.64 -7.02 8.30
C SER A 174 -1.58 -7.08 9.40
N PRO A 175 -0.85 -5.97 9.63
CA PRO A 175 0.10 -5.88 10.74
C PRO A 175 -0.55 -6.09 12.11
N ALA A 176 -1.81 -5.69 12.31
CA ALA A 176 -2.53 -5.91 13.57
C ALA A 176 -2.71 -7.41 13.87
N VAL A 177 -3.08 -8.22 12.88
CA VAL A 177 -3.22 -9.68 13.03
C VAL A 177 -1.86 -10.33 13.26
N SER A 178 -0.85 -9.94 12.48
CA SER A 178 0.52 -10.45 12.64
C SER A 178 1.06 -10.23 14.05
N ARG A 179 0.84 -9.04 14.60
CA ARG A 179 1.24 -8.71 15.98
C ARG A 179 0.53 -9.59 17.00
N ALA A 180 -0.79 -9.81 16.86
CA ALA A 180 -1.57 -10.61 17.79
C ALA A 180 -1.13 -12.10 17.82
N GLN A 181 -0.54 -12.61 16.73
CA GLN A 181 -0.01 -13.97 16.63
C GLN A 181 1.40 -14.11 17.21
N SER A 182 2.10 -13.02 17.48
CA SER A 182 3.48 -12.98 17.97
C SER A 182 3.58 -12.76 19.48
N VAL A 183 2.45 -12.59 20.18
CA VAL A 183 2.30 -12.44 21.64
C VAL A 183 1.71 -13.72 22.23
#